data_44592b677279c70dd64208bd0318af5b
#
_entry.id   44592b677279c70dd64208bd0318af5b
#
_cell.length_a   1.000
_cell.length_b   1.000
_cell.length_c   1.000
_cell.angle_alpha   90.00
_cell.angle_beta   90.00
_cell.angle_gamma   90.00
#
_symmetry.space_group_name_H-M   'P 1'
#
loop_
_entity.id
_entity.type
_entity.pdbx_description
1 polymer ?
#
loop_
_entity_poly.entity_id
_entity_poly.type
_entity_poly.pdbx_seq_one_letter_code
_entity_poly.pdbx_strand_id
1 'polypeptide(L)'
;MGNQHGVMMLFLAGGLALWLLAVLVVLRVCRAAAKADENEAGRGLVHAGRRGVSVGLVAAAATLPVVPSNVEARKAARCANRNVPFEVAPANARAALQCEIERVRAQRGLQRLHANQRLSKAARRQAADMVRRHYFSHYSPAGDDVADRARRTGYAKRNCSWRLGEVLAWGVQTRSTAAATVQAWMGSPEHRHILISSRYSDIGVGTVAGTPDPRFPHGLTAAAVFGRRHC
;
A
#
# COMPACT_ATOMS: atom_id res chain seq x y z
N MET A 1 -16.99 -56.19 10.04
CA MET A 1 -16.27 -55.02 10.59
C MET A 1 -14.80 -55.15 10.22
N GLY A 2 -14.39 -54.62 9.11
CA GLY A 2 -13.02 -54.77 8.61
C GLY A 2 -12.69 -53.66 7.63
N ASN A 3 -11.54 -53.03 7.86
CA ASN A 3 -10.76 -52.28 6.86
C ASN A 3 -11.10 -50.81 6.56
N GLN A 4 -11.36 -50.02 7.58
CA GLN A 4 -11.39 -48.56 7.41
C GLN A 4 -10.07 -47.86 7.81
N HIS A 5 -9.16 -48.53 8.57
CA HIS A 5 -7.92 -47.93 9.04
C HIS A 5 -6.75 -47.97 8.04
N GLY A 6 -6.78 -48.86 7.05
CA GLY A 6 -5.71 -48.95 6.03
C GLY A 6 -5.71 -47.87 4.98
N VAL A 7 -6.89 -47.35 4.60
CA VAL A 7 -7.03 -46.35 3.55
C VAL A 7 -6.66 -44.94 4.07
N MET A 8 -6.90 -44.67 5.35
CA MET A 8 -6.59 -43.35 5.94
C MET A 8 -5.08 -43.12 6.12
N MET A 9 -4.29 -44.19 6.35
CA MET A 9 -2.83 -44.06 6.44
C MET A 9 -2.15 -43.85 5.08
N LEU A 10 -2.67 -44.38 3.98
CA LEU A 10 -2.10 -44.15 2.65
C LEU A 10 -2.29 -42.67 2.17
N PHE A 11 -3.41 -42.02 2.49
CA PHE A 11 -3.63 -40.61 2.14
C PHE A 11 -2.77 -39.64 2.93
N LEU A 12 -2.44 -39.95 4.18
CA LEU A 12 -1.56 -39.13 5.01
C LEU A 12 -0.09 -39.20 4.56
N ALA A 13 0.36 -40.36 4.13
CA ALA A 13 1.74 -40.55 3.63
C ALA A 13 1.95 -39.86 2.26
N GLY A 14 0.97 -39.91 1.36
CA GLY A 14 1.01 -39.23 0.05
C GLY A 14 1.01 -37.71 0.16
N GLY A 15 0.21 -37.17 1.08
CA GLY A 15 0.14 -35.71 1.32
C GLY A 15 1.44 -35.13 1.88
N LEU A 16 2.10 -35.85 2.78
CA LEU A 16 3.38 -35.43 3.37
C LEU A 16 4.52 -35.41 2.35
N ALA A 17 4.57 -36.42 1.47
CA ALA A 17 5.58 -36.53 0.41
C ALA A 17 5.43 -35.39 -0.63
N LEU A 18 4.21 -35.06 -1.04
CA LEU A 18 3.91 -33.94 -1.94
C LEU A 18 4.26 -32.60 -1.31
N TRP A 19 3.98 -32.43 -0.02
CA TRP A 19 4.31 -31.20 0.70
C TRP A 19 5.82 -31.00 0.84
N LEU A 20 6.59 -32.07 1.15
CA LEU A 20 8.04 -32.03 1.22
C LEU A 20 8.70 -31.75 -0.15
N LEU A 21 8.15 -32.27 -1.24
CA LEU A 21 8.59 -31.95 -2.59
C LEU A 21 8.37 -30.49 -2.94
N ALA A 22 7.22 -29.93 -2.59
CA ALA A 22 6.92 -28.51 -2.82
C ALA A 22 7.88 -27.60 -2.04
N VAL A 23 8.19 -27.92 -0.78
CA VAL A 23 9.14 -27.17 0.04
C VAL A 23 10.55 -27.23 -0.55
N LEU A 24 10.99 -28.41 -1.04
CA LEU A 24 12.31 -28.57 -1.66
C LEU A 24 12.45 -27.78 -2.97
N VAL A 25 11.38 -27.70 -3.77
CA VAL A 25 11.38 -26.91 -5.00
C VAL A 25 11.48 -25.41 -4.68
N VAL A 26 10.73 -24.91 -3.69
CA VAL A 26 10.80 -23.50 -3.26
C VAL A 26 12.20 -23.17 -2.74
N LEU A 27 12.82 -24.03 -1.93
CA LEU A 27 14.17 -23.82 -1.41
C LEU A 27 15.24 -23.83 -2.53
N ARG A 28 15.07 -24.62 -3.57
CA ARG A 28 15.97 -24.64 -4.74
C ARG A 28 15.85 -23.38 -5.57
N VAL A 29 14.62 -22.88 -5.79
CA VAL A 29 14.39 -21.62 -6.52
C VAL A 29 14.96 -20.42 -5.76
N CYS A 30 14.79 -20.37 -4.43
CA CYS A 30 15.39 -19.31 -3.61
C CYS A 30 16.92 -19.33 -3.62
N ARG A 31 17.55 -20.52 -3.62
CA ARG A 31 19.03 -20.65 -3.72
C ARG A 31 19.55 -20.27 -5.11
N ALA A 32 18.80 -20.53 -6.17
CA ALA A 32 19.19 -20.14 -7.53
C ALA A 32 19.14 -18.60 -7.72
N ALA A 33 18.14 -17.95 -7.13
CA ALA A 33 18.01 -16.49 -7.15
C ALA A 33 19.16 -15.80 -6.39
N ALA A 34 19.54 -16.32 -5.20
CA ALA A 34 20.65 -15.79 -4.43
C ALA A 34 22.00 -15.92 -5.15
N LYS A 35 22.21 -17.00 -5.93
CA LYS A 35 23.44 -17.22 -6.68
C LYS A 35 23.55 -16.40 -7.96
N ALA A 36 22.42 -15.90 -8.49
CA ALA A 36 22.40 -14.99 -9.63
C ALA A 36 22.87 -13.59 -9.23
N ASP A 37 22.49 -13.10 -8.05
CA ASP A 37 22.91 -11.80 -7.51
C ASP A 37 24.43 -11.74 -7.22
N GLU A 38 25.03 -12.83 -6.76
CA GLU A 38 26.49 -12.89 -6.52
C GLU A 38 27.31 -12.85 -7.83
N ASN A 39 26.76 -13.33 -8.95
CA ASN A 39 27.45 -13.34 -10.23
C ASN A 39 27.41 -11.98 -10.99
N GLU A 40 26.48 -11.08 -10.66
CA GLU A 40 26.47 -9.73 -11.22
C GLU A 40 27.43 -8.78 -10.50
N ALA A 41 27.66 -8.98 -9.20
CA ALA A 41 28.61 -8.17 -8.44
C ALA A 41 30.09 -8.40 -8.82
N GLY A 42 30.42 -9.52 -9.47
CA GLY A 42 31.80 -9.92 -9.80
C GLY A 42 32.34 -9.45 -11.18
N ARG A 43 31.56 -8.82 -12.04
CA ARG A 43 31.96 -8.49 -13.41
C ARG A 43 32.38 -7.02 -13.65
N GLY A 44 32.56 -6.24 -12.62
CA GLY A 44 32.81 -4.79 -12.68
C GLY A 44 34.25 -4.31 -12.52
N LEU A 45 35.28 -5.16 -12.67
CA LEU A 45 36.69 -4.70 -12.59
C LEU A 45 37.57 -5.51 -13.55
N VAL A 46 37.85 -5.00 -14.74
CA VAL A 46 39.17 -5.01 -15.41
C VAL A 46 39.06 -4.31 -16.75
N HIS A 47 39.81 -3.26 -16.93
CA HIS A 47 40.65 -2.82 -18.08
C HIS A 47 40.59 -1.32 -18.29
N ALA A 48 41.52 -0.63 -17.64
CA ALA A 48 41.97 0.70 -18.05
C ALA A 48 43.15 0.54 -19.01
N GLY A 49 42.91 0.72 -20.32
CA GLY A 49 43.91 0.78 -21.37
C GLY A 49 44.02 2.21 -21.92
N ARG A 50 45.18 2.83 -21.72
CA ARG A 50 45.58 4.14 -22.25
C ARG A 50 45.52 4.16 -23.79
N ARG A 51 44.83 5.13 -24.40
CA ARG A 51 45.24 5.81 -25.65
C ARG A 51 44.54 7.17 -25.73
N GLY A 52 45.34 8.24 -25.78
CA GLY A 52 44.86 9.59 -25.93
C GLY A 52 44.36 9.91 -27.34
N VAL A 53 43.28 10.63 -27.44
CA VAL A 53 42.91 11.44 -28.60
C VAL A 53 42.18 12.66 -28.05
N SER A 54 42.75 13.84 -28.34
CA SER A 54 42.11 15.13 -28.05
C SER A 54 41.02 15.40 -29.08
N VAL A 55 39.76 15.58 -28.64
CA VAL A 55 38.72 16.22 -29.47
C VAL A 55 37.75 16.99 -28.58
N GLY A 56 37.57 18.23 -28.95
CA GLY A 56 36.54 19.21 -28.74
C GLY A 56 35.55 19.06 -27.58
N LEU A 57 35.59 20.05 -26.67
CA LEU A 57 34.62 20.28 -25.60
C LEU A 57 33.28 20.75 -26.21
N VAL A 58 32.30 19.87 -26.31
CA VAL A 58 30.89 20.26 -26.42
C VAL A 58 30.27 20.01 -25.05
N ALA A 59 30.04 21.08 -24.31
CA ALA A 59 29.37 21.03 -23.03
C ALA A 59 27.87 20.73 -23.22
N ALA A 60 27.53 19.47 -23.30
CA ALA A 60 26.15 19.02 -23.10
C ALA A 60 25.85 19.09 -21.60
N ALA A 61 25.06 20.08 -21.17
CA ALA A 61 24.53 20.16 -19.83
C ALA A 61 23.57 18.96 -19.61
N ALA A 62 24.14 17.86 -19.17
CA ALA A 62 23.34 16.73 -18.68
C ALA A 62 22.66 17.16 -17.38
N THR A 63 21.37 17.45 -17.44
CA THR A 63 20.52 17.57 -16.26
C THR A 63 20.47 16.20 -15.58
N LEU A 64 21.34 15.99 -14.59
CA LEU A 64 21.29 14.81 -13.75
C LEU A 64 19.93 14.78 -13.04
N PRO A 65 19.25 13.63 -12.99
CA PRO A 65 18.04 13.51 -12.20
C PRO A 65 18.40 13.81 -10.74
N VAL A 66 17.70 14.77 -10.13
CA VAL A 66 17.83 15.08 -8.69
C VAL A 66 17.39 13.83 -7.93
N VAL A 67 18.36 13.02 -7.51
CA VAL A 67 18.10 11.91 -6.59
C VAL A 67 17.75 12.55 -5.23
N PRO A 68 16.54 12.30 -4.69
CA PRO A 68 16.18 12.87 -3.39
C PRO A 68 17.21 12.47 -2.34
N SER A 69 17.63 13.43 -1.54
CA SER A 69 18.65 13.21 -0.52
C SER A 69 18.25 12.07 0.41
N ASN A 70 19.18 11.17 0.72
CA ASN A 70 18.99 10.02 1.62
C ASN A 70 18.37 10.37 2.99
N VAL A 71 18.36 11.64 3.38
CA VAL A 71 17.77 12.14 4.62
C VAL A 71 16.23 12.17 4.54
N GLU A 72 15.65 12.60 3.42
CA GLU A 72 14.19 12.58 3.25
C GLU A 72 13.64 11.16 3.06
N ALA A 73 14.35 10.30 2.33
CA ALA A 73 14.01 8.89 2.21
C ALA A 73 14.08 8.16 3.55
N ARG A 74 15.05 8.48 4.42
CA ARG A 74 15.15 7.94 5.78
C ARG A 74 14.07 8.48 6.72
N LYS A 75 13.61 9.72 6.56
CA LYS A 75 12.53 10.31 7.34
C LYS A 75 11.17 9.70 6.98
N ALA A 76 10.97 9.36 5.70
CA ALA A 76 9.81 8.60 5.24
C ALA A 76 9.79 7.14 5.74
N ALA A 77 10.94 6.58 6.15
CA ALA A 77 11.03 5.21 6.63
C ALA A 77 10.52 4.99 8.08
N ARG A 78 10.25 6.04 8.85
CA ARG A 78 9.87 5.94 10.27
C ARG A 78 8.48 6.51 10.52
N CYS A 79 7.44 5.77 10.11
CA CYS A 79 6.09 6.12 10.53
C CYS A 79 5.86 5.65 11.98
N ALA A 80 5.66 6.60 12.89
CA ALA A 80 5.30 6.28 14.26
C ALA A 80 3.98 5.47 14.29
N ASN A 81 3.89 4.51 15.20
CA ASN A 81 2.72 3.65 15.41
C ASN A 81 2.27 2.81 14.19
N ARG A 82 3.11 2.64 13.18
CA ARG A 82 2.75 1.90 11.96
C ARG A 82 2.35 0.44 12.21
N ASN A 83 2.95 -0.19 13.21
CA ASN A 83 2.71 -1.59 13.61
C ASN A 83 1.86 -1.71 14.88
N VAL A 84 1.36 -0.61 15.42
CA VAL A 84 0.50 -0.62 16.60
C VAL A 84 -0.94 -0.89 16.16
N PRO A 85 -1.61 -1.92 16.71
CA PRO A 85 -3.01 -2.13 16.45
C PRO A 85 -3.85 -0.91 16.84
N PHE A 86 -4.88 -0.64 16.06
CA PHE A 86 -5.72 0.54 16.25
C PHE A 86 -6.39 0.57 17.64
N GLU A 87 -6.76 -0.58 18.14
CA GLU A 87 -7.39 -0.74 19.46
C GLU A 87 -6.50 -0.22 20.60
N VAL A 88 -5.16 -0.25 20.39
CA VAL A 88 -4.17 0.21 21.36
C VAL A 88 -3.92 1.72 21.24
N ALA A 89 -3.93 2.27 20.03
CA ALA A 89 -3.64 3.68 19.78
C ALA A 89 -4.56 4.32 18.73
N PRO A 90 -5.87 4.40 18.98
CA PRO A 90 -6.85 4.86 17.99
C PRO A 90 -6.62 6.31 17.54
N ALA A 91 -6.17 7.18 18.42
CA ALA A 91 -5.89 8.59 18.08
C ALA A 91 -4.80 8.75 17.02
N ASN A 92 -3.87 7.80 16.93
CA ASN A 92 -2.72 7.85 16.03
C ASN A 92 -2.97 7.15 14.69
N ALA A 93 -4.02 6.35 14.56
CA ALA A 93 -4.29 5.49 13.40
C ALA A 93 -4.31 6.26 12.08
N ARG A 94 -5.00 7.40 12.03
CA ARG A 94 -5.09 8.26 10.83
C ARG A 94 -3.73 8.77 10.39
N ALA A 95 -2.93 9.28 11.34
CA ALA A 95 -1.60 9.82 11.04
C ALA A 95 -0.63 8.71 10.61
N ALA A 96 -0.66 7.57 11.28
CA ALA A 96 0.14 6.39 10.93
C ALA A 96 -0.20 5.88 9.53
N LEU A 97 -1.50 5.78 9.19
CA LEU A 97 -1.96 5.32 7.89
C LEU A 97 -1.56 6.28 6.76
N GLN A 98 -1.72 7.58 6.97
CA GLN A 98 -1.28 8.58 6.00
C GLN A 98 0.25 8.53 5.80
N CYS A 99 1.02 8.39 6.87
CA CYS A 99 2.47 8.25 6.81
C CYS A 99 2.88 7.01 6.01
N GLU A 100 2.24 5.85 6.22
CA GLU A 100 2.54 4.62 5.48
C GLU A 100 2.23 4.75 3.98
N ILE A 101 1.13 5.41 3.61
CA ILE A 101 0.83 5.72 2.20
C ILE A 101 1.95 6.57 1.59
N GLU A 102 2.36 7.64 2.29
CA GLU A 102 3.44 8.52 1.83
C GLU A 102 4.78 7.78 1.75
N ARG A 103 5.08 6.86 2.67
CA ARG A 103 6.28 6.02 2.65
C ARG A 103 6.33 5.16 1.39
N VAL A 104 5.22 4.50 1.05
CA VAL A 104 5.10 3.66 -0.15
C VAL A 104 5.27 4.48 -1.43
N ARG A 105 4.76 5.71 -1.45
CA ARG A 105 4.90 6.66 -2.57
C ARG A 105 6.35 7.15 -2.70
N ALA A 106 6.97 7.54 -1.59
CA ALA A 106 8.37 8.00 -1.57
C ALA A 106 9.36 6.93 -2.04
N GLN A 107 9.13 5.66 -1.69
CA GLN A 107 9.92 4.51 -2.17
C GLN A 107 9.88 4.36 -3.71
N ARG A 108 8.91 4.97 -4.38
CA ARG A 108 8.71 4.95 -5.83
C ARG A 108 9.03 6.28 -6.52
N GLY A 109 9.67 7.20 -5.80
CA GLY A 109 10.01 8.53 -6.34
C GLY A 109 8.80 9.42 -6.62
N LEU A 110 7.63 9.10 -6.07
CA LEU A 110 6.42 9.87 -6.27
C LEU A 110 6.37 11.08 -5.32
N GLN A 111 5.83 12.17 -5.81
CA GLN A 111 5.61 13.37 -4.99
C GLN A 111 4.68 13.07 -3.82
N ARG A 112 4.94 13.75 -2.70
CA ARG A 112 4.07 13.75 -1.54
C ARG A 112 2.72 14.35 -1.86
N LEU A 113 1.65 13.79 -1.26
CA LEU A 113 0.30 14.32 -1.37
C LEU A 113 0.04 15.39 -0.29
N HIS A 114 -0.73 16.41 -0.64
CA HIS A 114 -1.16 17.42 0.31
C HIS A 114 -2.34 16.89 1.14
N ALA A 115 -2.22 16.94 2.46
CA ALA A 115 -3.31 16.58 3.36
C ALA A 115 -4.49 17.55 3.16
N ASN A 116 -5.67 17.02 2.85
CA ASN A 116 -6.85 17.81 2.56
C ASN A 116 -7.99 17.48 3.53
N GLN A 117 -8.39 18.48 4.33
CA GLN A 117 -9.42 18.30 5.37
C GLN A 117 -10.79 17.93 4.80
N ARG A 118 -11.16 18.43 3.61
CA ARG A 118 -12.43 18.10 2.96
C ARG A 118 -12.48 16.65 2.53
N LEU A 119 -11.38 16.14 1.97
CA LEU A 119 -11.24 14.72 1.65
C LEU A 119 -11.19 13.84 2.92
N SER A 120 -10.49 14.28 3.97
CA SER A 120 -10.48 13.57 5.26
C SER A 120 -11.88 13.48 5.88
N LYS A 121 -12.68 14.54 5.78
CA LYS A 121 -14.08 14.55 6.23
C LYS A 121 -14.93 13.56 5.42
N ALA A 122 -14.75 13.52 4.10
CA ALA A 122 -15.45 12.57 3.22
C ALA A 122 -15.07 11.11 3.58
N ALA A 123 -13.77 10.81 3.69
CA ALA A 123 -13.24 9.50 4.06
C ALA A 123 -13.76 9.04 5.44
N ARG A 124 -13.70 9.92 6.45
CA ARG A 124 -14.18 9.59 7.79
C ARG A 124 -15.69 9.31 7.83
N ARG A 125 -16.47 10.08 7.06
CA ARG A 125 -17.93 9.84 6.96
C ARG A 125 -18.24 8.50 6.34
N GLN A 126 -17.51 8.09 5.29
CA GLN A 126 -17.66 6.78 4.68
C GLN A 126 -17.29 5.66 5.65
N ALA A 127 -16.14 5.75 6.32
CA ALA A 127 -15.73 4.76 7.31
C ALA A 127 -16.77 4.63 8.45
N ALA A 128 -17.27 5.75 8.96
CA ALA A 128 -18.30 5.76 10.00
C ALA A 128 -19.65 5.20 9.53
N ASP A 129 -20.02 5.46 8.28
CA ASP A 129 -21.26 4.95 7.71
C ASP A 129 -21.22 3.43 7.52
N MET A 130 -20.08 2.91 7.03
CA MET A 130 -19.84 1.46 6.87
C MET A 130 -19.97 0.73 8.21
N VAL A 131 -19.35 1.25 9.29
CA VAL A 131 -19.46 0.67 10.64
C VAL A 131 -20.91 0.72 11.16
N ARG A 132 -21.54 1.90 11.09
CA ARG A 132 -22.87 2.11 11.67
C ARG A 132 -23.97 1.30 10.97
N ARG A 133 -23.84 1.10 9.64
CA ARG A 133 -24.87 0.46 8.82
C ARG A 133 -24.50 -0.94 8.38
N HIS A 134 -23.39 -1.48 8.86
CA HIS A 134 -22.93 -2.86 8.65
C HIS A 134 -22.78 -3.24 7.15
N TYR A 135 -22.12 -2.39 6.38
CA TYR A 135 -21.79 -2.68 4.98
C TYR A 135 -20.32 -2.35 4.65
N PHE A 136 -19.76 -2.97 3.61
CA PHE A 136 -18.43 -2.66 3.12
C PHE A 136 -18.47 -2.47 1.60
N SER A 137 -18.52 -1.20 1.17
CA SER A 137 -18.67 -0.84 -0.25
C SER A 137 -18.25 0.61 -0.48
N HIS A 138 -17.84 0.92 -1.71
CA HIS A 138 -17.63 2.30 -2.19
C HIS A 138 -18.94 3.08 -2.33
N TYR A 139 -20.06 2.39 -2.45
CA TYR A 139 -21.41 2.98 -2.50
C TYR A 139 -22.10 2.81 -1.16
N SER A 140 -22.73 3.89 -0.67
CA SER A 140 -23.60 3.78 0.50
C SER A 140 -24.88 3.00 0.14
N PRO A 141 -25.63 2.45 1.09
CA PRO A 141 -26.94 1.86 0.83
C PRO A 141 -27.97 2.82 0.20
N ALA A 142 -27.70 4.13 0.22
CA ALA A 142 -28.50 5.16 -0.47
C ALA A 142 -27.97 5.49 -1.87
N GLY A 143 -26.94 4.78 -2.35
CA GLY A 143 -26.35 4.96 -3.68
C GLY A 143 -25.26 6.03 -3.77
N ASP A 144 -24.92 6.72 -2.68
CA ASP A 144 -23.87 7.75 -2.70
C ASP A 144 -22.48 7.16 -2.94
N ASP A 145 -21.76 7.71 -3.90
CA ASP A 145 -20.37 7.39 -4.22
C ASP A 145 -19.36 8.36 -3.57
N VAL A 146 -18.07 8.17 -3.87
CA VAL A 146 -16.99 9.05 -3.39
C VAL A 146 -17.14 10.50 -3.90
N ALA A 147 -17.69 10.70 -5.11
CA ALA A 147 -17.88 12.03 -5.67
C ALA A 147 -18.99 12.78 -4.93
N ASP A 148 -20.08 12.10 -4.56
CA ASP A 148 -21.16 12.70 -3.78
C ASP A 148 -20.67 13.12 -2.39
N ARG A 149 -19.88 12.26 -1.75
CA ARG A 149 -19.26 12.60 -0.46
C ARG A 149 -18.29 13.78 -0.58
N ALA A 150 -17.50 13.85 -1.65
CA ALA A 150 -16.56 14.93 -1.91
C ALA A 150 -17.29 16.24 -2.26
N ARG A 151 -18.42 16.19 -2.96
CA ARG A 151 -19.28 17.36 -3.21
C ARG A 151 -19.85 17.90 -1.91
N ARG A 152 -20.40 17.05 -1.05
CA ARG A 152 -20.95 17.44 0.26
C ARG A 152 -19.91 18.04 1.22
N THR A 153 -18.63 17.73 1.03
CA THR A 153 -17.55 18.38 1.80
C THR A 153 -16.96 19.62 1.12
N GLY A 154 -17.42 19.95 -0.09
CA GLY A 154 -16.95 21.08 -0.87
C GLY A 154 -15.58 20.89 -1.53
N TYR A 155 -15.12 19.64 -1.67
CA TYR A 155 -13.90 19.33 -2.44
C TYR A 155 -14.20 19.32 -3.95
N ALA A 156 -15.16 18.51 -4.39
CA ALA A 156 -15.59 18.40 -5.77
C ALA A 156 -16.65 19.47 -6.11
N LYS A 157 -16.21 20.70 -6.36
CA LYS A 157 -17.09 21.81 -6.73
C LYS A 157 -17.55 21.70 -8.19
N ARG A 158 -18.75 22.22 -8.51
CA ARG A 158 -19.33 22.18 -9.87
C ARG A 158 -18.53 22.98 -10.90
N ASN A 159 -17.91 24.07 -10.47
CA ASN A 159 -17.12 24.96 -11.33
C ASN A 159 -15.64 24.58 -11.43
N CYS A 160 -15.27 23.38 -10.98
CA CYS A 160 -13.91 22.89 -11.02
C CYS A 160 -13.87 21.52 -11.73
N SER A 161 -12.80 21.26 -12.46
CA SER A 161 -12.47 19.89 -12.86
C SER A 161 -11.82 19.16 -11.69
N TRP A 162 -12.15 17.90 -11.51
CA TRP A 162 -11.59 17.09 -10.43
C TRP A 162 -11.47 15.61 -10.81
N ARG A 163 -10.59 14.93 -10.12
CA ARG A 163 -10.39 13.48 -10.18
C ARG A 163 -10.35 12.95 -8.77
N LEU A 164 -10.97 11.80 -8.55
CA LEU A 164 -11.01 11.13 -7.25
C LEU A 164 -10.63 9.67 -7.40
N GLY A 165 -10.08 9.10 -6.34
CA GLY A 165 -9.89 7.69 -6.12
C GLY A 165 -10.15 7.39 -4.66
N GLU A 166 -10.65 6.20 -4.34
CA GLU A 166 -10.92 5.79 -2.97
C GLU A 166 -10.41 4.38 -2.74
N VAL A 167 -9.82 4.14 -1.58
CA VAL A 167 -9.49 2.81 -1.09
C VAL A 167 -10.10 2.63 0.29
N LEU A 168 -10.60 1.42 0.54
CA LEU A 168 -11.28 1.05 1.77
C LEU A 168 -10.58 -0.15 2.40
N ALA A 169 -10.60 -0.22 3.72
CA ALA A 169 -10.15 -1.38 4.47
C ALA A 169 -10.86 -1.47 5.82
N TRP A 170 -10.92 -2.66 6.36
CA TRP A 170 -11.17 -2.89 7.76
C TRP A 170 -10.32 -4.07 8.26
N GLY A 171 -10.06 -4.10 9.56
CA GLY A 171 -9.26 -5.14 10.16
C GLY A 171 -9.36 -5.14 11.68
N VAL A 172 -8.93 -6.24 12.27
CA VAL A 172 -8.87 -6.45 13.71
C VAL A 172 -7.45 -6.86 14.12
N GLN A 173 -7.09 -6.58 15.36
CA GLN A 173 -5.77 -6.93 15.91
C GLN A 173 -4.62 -6.49 14.99
N THR A 174 -3.69 -7.38 14.64
CA THR A 174 -2.54 -7.07 13.78
C THR A 174 -2.93 -6.60 12.38
N ARG A 175 -4.11 -6.97 11.89
CA ARG A 175 -4.65 -6.51 10.60
C ARG A 175 -5.22 -5.07 10.66
N SER A 176 -5.43 -4.52 11.85
CA SER A 176 -5.86 -3.13 12.04
C SER A 176 -4.70 -2.13 12.06
N THR A 177 -3.45 -2.58 11.91
CA THR A 177 -2.28 -1.70 11.87
C THR A 177 -2.19 -0.92 10.56
N ALA A 178 -1.60 0.26 10.58
CA ALA A 178 -1.38 1.06 9.38
C ALA A 178 -0.52 0.32 8.33
N ALA A 179 0.51 -0.39 8.79
CA ALA A 179 1.37 -1.19 7.92
C ALA A 179 0.61 -2.32 7.23
N ALA A 180 -0.19 -3.10 7.97
CA ALA A 180 -0.98 -4.19 7.41
C ALA A 180 -2.04 -3.69 6.43
N THR A 181 -2.71 -2.57 6.76
CA THR A 181 -3.71 -1.93 5.88
C THR A 181 -3.09 -1.52 4.54
N VAL A 182 -1.96 -0.79 4.57
CA VAL A 182 -1.29 -0.36 3.33
C VAL A 182 -0.70 -1.54 2.57
N GLN A 183 -0.19 -2.55 3.25
CA GLN A 183 0.26 -3.79 2.62
C GLN A 183 -0.87 -4.51 1.88
N ALA A 184 -2.06 -4.62 2.49
CA ALA A 184 -3.23 -5.20 1.85
C ALA A 184 -3.64 -4.41 0.60
N TRP A 185 -3.68 -3.09 0.65
CA TRP A 185 -3.95 -2.25 -0.51
C TRP A 185 -2.89 -2.42 -1.62
N MET A 186 -1.62 -2.51 -1.25
CA MET A 186 -0.53 -2.75 -2.21
C MET A 186 -0.55 -4.14 -2.83
N GLY A 187 -1.13 -5.12 -2.15
CA GLY A 187 -1.36 -6.47 -2.67
C GLY A 187 -2.50 -6.56 -3.70
N SER A 188 -3.45 -5.62 -3.68
CA SER A 188 -4.55 -5.54 -4.65
C SER A 188 -4.16 -4.66 -5.84
N PRO A 189 -4.21 -5.14 -7.10
CA PRO A 189 -3.86 -4.34 -8.28
C PRO A 189 -4.66 -3.03 -8.38
N GLU A 190 -5.95 -3.06 -8.08
CA GLU A 190 -6.86 -1.91 -8.15
C GLU A 190 -6.51 -0.85 -7.10
N HIS A 191 -6.37 -1.25 -5.83
CA HIS A 191 -5.97 -0.34 -4.76
C HIS A 191 -4.56 0.20 -4.98
N ARG A 192 -3.62 -0.67 -5.37
CA ARG A 192 -2.24 -0.27 -5.68
C ARG A 192 -2.19 0.80 -6.75
N HIS A 193 -2.97 0.66 -7.84
CA HIS A 193 -3.06 1.66 -8.89
C HIS A 193 -3.43 3.05 -8.35
N ILE A 194 -4.33 3.13 -7.38
CA ILE A 194 -4.73 4.39 -6.75
C ILE A 194 -3.59 4.94 -5.87
N LEU A 195 -3.02 4.11 -4.99
CA LEU A 195 -2.00 4.53 -4.02
C LEU A 195 -0.76 5.13 -4.68
N ILE A 196 -0.30 4.53 -5.79
CA ILE A 196 0.94 4.93 -6.48
C ILE A 196 0.71 5.78 -7.73
N SER A 197 -0.51 6.29 -7.94
CA SER A 197 -0.79 7.17 -9.08
C SER A 197 -0.19 8.56 -8.87
N SER A 198 0.48 9.08 -9.90
CA SER A 198 0.94 10.49 -9.98
C SER A 198 -0.20 11.46 -10.35
N ARG A 199 -1.38 10.94 -10.68
CA ARG A 199 -2.54 11.72 -11.10
C ARG A 199 -3.23 12.48 -9.96
N TYR A 200 -2.90 12.16 -8.70
CA TYR A 200 -3.44 12.80 -7.50
C TYR A 200 -2.42 13.74 -6.87
N SER A 201 -2.89 14.83 -6.28
CA SER A 201 -2.09 15.81 -5.54
C SER A 201 -2.53 15.94 -4.08
N ASP A 202 -3.76 15.54 -3.78
CA ASP A 202 -4.36 15.65 -2.45
C ASP A 202 -4.72 14.28 -1.88
N ILE A 203 -4.72 14.16 -0.56
CA ILE A 203 -5.18 12.98 0.16
C ILE A 203 -6.00 13.37 1.39
N GLY A 204 -7.05 12.60 1.64
CA GLY A 204 -7.77 12.63 2.91
C GLY A 204 -7.92 11.24 3.48
N VAL A 205 -7.47 11.03 4.71
CA VAL A 205 -7.59 9.74 5.42
C VAL A 205 -8.64 9.89 6.53
N GLY A 206 -9.53 8.91 6.61
CA GLY A 206 -10.52 8.75 7.67
C GLY A 206 -10.41 7.38 8.30
N THR A 207 -10.34 7.34 9.62
CA THR A 207 -10.32 6.10 10.41
C THR A 207 -11.41 6.16 11.49
N VAL A 208 -12.04 5.03 11.76
CA VAL A 208 -13.11 4.89 12.75
C VAL A 208 -12.92 3.56 13.49
N ALA A 209 -13.12 3.58 14.81
CA ALA A 209 -13.17 2.38 15.61
C ALA A 209 -14.39 1.53 15.23
N GLY A 210 -14.20 0.22 15.26
CA GLY A 210 -15.22 -0.74 14.85
C GLY A 210 -15.01 -1.24 13.42
N THR A 211 -15.77 -2.27 13.06
CA THR A 211 -15.76 -2.87 11.73
C THR A 211 -17.17 -2.91 11.15
N PRO A 212 -17.29 -3.08 9.82
CA PRO A 212 -18.60 -3.26 9.18
C PRO A 212 -19.27 -4.60 9.54
N ASP A 213 -18.48 -5.57 9.99
CA ASP A 213 -19.00 -6.89 10.38
C ASP A 213 -19.28 -6.92 11.90
N PRO A 214 -20.54 -7.05 12.32
CA PRO A 214 -20.90 -7.03 13.75
C PRO A 214 -20.31 -8.19 14.57
N ARG A 215 -19.82 -9.25 13.91
CA ARG A 215 -19.11 -10.36 14.58
C ARG A 215 -17.73 -9.93 15.09
N PHE A 216 -17.18 -8.83 14.56
CA PHE A 216 -15.89 -8.28 14.93
C PHE A 216 -16.01 -6.81 15.36
N PRO A 217 -16.66 -6.50 16.47
CA PRO A 217 -16.99 -5.11 16.86
C PRO A 217 -15.74 -4.27 17.17
N HIS A 218 -14.65 -4.94 17.57
CA HIS A 218 -13.39 -4.28 17.90
C HIS A 218 -12.43 -4.34 16.73
N GLY A 219 -12.08 -3.19 16.18
CA GLY A 219 -11.16 -3.09 15.06
C GLY A 219 -11.10 -1.69 14.48
N LEU A 220 -10.56 -1.60 13.28
CA LEU A 220 -10.46 -0.37 12.49
C LEU A 220 -11.25 -0.51 11.19
N THR A 221 -12.00 0.52 10.85
CA THR A 221 -12.45 0.79 9.49
C THR A 221 -11.75 2.05 8.99
N ALA A 222 -11.15 1.97 7.80
CA ALA A 222 -10.39 3.03 7.18
C ALA A 222 -10.89 3.30 5.75
N ALA A 223 -10.86 4.57 5.37
CA ALA A 223 -10.99 5.02 4.00
C ALA A 223 -9.87 6.03 3.70
N ALA A 224 -9.30 5.98 2.50
CA ALA A 224 -8.43 7.03 2.01
C ALA A 224 -8.96 7.51 0.65
N VAL A 225 -9.20 8.81 0.56
CA VAL A 225 -9.66 9.47 -0.66
C VAL A 225 -8.54 10.29 -1.25
N PHE A 226 -8.18 9.99 -2.48
CA PHE A 226 -7.18 10.69 -3.27
C PHE A 226 -7.88 11.66 -4.21
N GLY A 227 -7.30 12.84 -4.41
CA GLY A 227 -7.89 13.84 -5.25
C GLY A 227 -6.90 14.71 -6.00
N ARG A 228 -7.35 15.27 -7.12
CA ARG A 228 -6.76 16.45 -7.78
C ARG A 228 -7.91 17.31 -8.26
N ARG A 229 -7.77 18.61 -8.09
CA ARG A 229 -8.76 19.56 -8.60
C ARG A 229 -8.06 20.78 -9.22
N HIS A 230 -8.71 21.33 -10.24
CA HIS A 230 -8.34 22.60 -10.86
C HIS A 230 -9.60 23.47 -10.89
N CYS A 231 -9.52 24.62 -10.26
CA CYS A 231 -10.58 25.61 -10.16
C CYS A 231 -10.17 26.92 -10.85
#